data_341ab5932951b7cd96a659281bcfc41b
#
_entry.id   341ab5932951b7cd96a659281bcfc41b
#
_cell.length_a   1.000
_cell.length_b   1.000
_cell.length_c   1.000
_cell.angle_alpha   90.00
_cell.angle_beta   90.00
_cell.angle_gamma   90.00
#
_symmetry.space_group_name_H-M   'P 1'
#
loop_
_entity.id
_entity.type
_entity.pdbx_description
1 polymer ?
#
loop_
_entity_poly.entity_id
_entity_poly.type
_entity_poly.pdbx_seq_one_letter_code
_entity_poly.pdbx_strand_id
1 'polypeptide(L)'
;MKKIIVWIGIILFVAACSSQKKAVETKHKTIEVATEDSLEYQLETFDQGFESWYLLHDNPSQYHSQSYYEGWNRQYVSAWNANAMDSRKASFFEPIVGYDPTVDYGFELNHQLFYYFLYVENVLKIRIMSGGPKAVLF
;
A
#
# COMPACT_ATOMS: atom_id res chain seq x y z
N MET A 1 -68.80 -22.46 -19.12
CA MET A 1 -68.34 -21.34 -19.99
C MET A 1 -67.92 -20.19 -19.12
N LYS A 2 -66.69 -20.05 -18.80
CA LYS A 2 -66.02 -18.83 -18.40
C LYS A 2 -64.54 -19.17 -18.30
N LYS A 3 -63.80 -18.78 -19.32
CA LYS A 3 -62.35 -18.99 -19.40
C LYS A 3 -61.66 -17.99 -18.49
N ILE A 4 -61.20 -18.44 -17.36
CA ILE A 4 -60.35 -17.65 -16.47
C ILE A 4 -58.92 -17.83 -17.01
N ILE A 5 -58.48 -16.82 -17.72
CA ILE A 5 -57.08 -16.71 -18.15
C ILE A 5 -56.27 -16.25 -16.93
N VAL A 6 -55.62 -17.21 -16.30
CA VAL A 6 -54.66 -16.91 -15.22
C VAL A 6 -53.41 -16.41 -15.92
N TRP A 7 -53.17 -15.10 -15.87
CA TRP A 7 -51.89 -14.54 -16.22
C TRP A 7 -50.91 -14.86 -15.09
N ILE A 8 -50.15 -15.93 -15.28
CA ILE A 8 -48.98 -16.20 -14.42
C ILE A 8 -47.91 -15.24 -14.88
N GLY A 9 -47.80 -14.11 -14.18
CA GLY A 9 -46.71 -13.21 -14.32
C GLY A 9 -45.40 -13.92 -13.91
N ILE A 10 -44.62 -14.29 -14.88
CA ILE A 10 -43.25 -14.75 -14.65
C ILE A 10 -42.44 -13.53 -14.20
N ILE A 11 -42.36 -13.34 -12.90
CA ILE A 11 -41.38 -12.42 -12.33
C ILE A 11 -40.03 -13.06 -12.53
N LEU A 12 -39.33 -12.63 -13.56
CA LEU A 12 -37.91 -12.87 -13.73
C LEU A 12 -37.17 -12.13 -12.61
N PHE A 13 -36.92 -12.85 -11.51
CA PHE A 13 -35.92 -12.45 -10.58
C PHE A 13 -34.57 -12.55 -11.27
N VAL A 14 -34.13 -11.43 -11.81
CA VAL A 14 -32.71 -11.28 -12.14
C VAL A 14 -32.00 -11.23 -10.80
N ALA A 15 -31.59 -12.40 -10.31
CA ALA A 15 -30.64 -12.49 -9.25
C ALA A 15 -29.32 -11.89 -9.77
N ALA A 16 -29.14 -10.61 -9.53
CA ALA A 16 -27.83 -10.00 -9.62
C ALA A 16 -26.94 -10.72 -8.62
N CYS A 17 -26.19 -11.70 -9.11
CA CYS A 17 -25.02 -12.22 -8.37
C CYS A 17 -24.04 -11.08 -8.22
N SER A 18 -24.26 -10.26 -7.21
CA SER A 18 -23.25 -9.47 -6.60
C SER A 18 -22.21 -10.43 -6.05
N SER A 19 -21.17 -10.71 -6.83
CA SER A 19 -19.98 -11.37 -6.35
C SER A 19 -19.31 -10.44 -5.35
N GLN A 20 -19.79 -10.48 -4.12
CA GLN A 20 -19.00 -10.00 -3.00
C GLN A 20 -17.79 -10.92 -2.94
N LYS A 21 -16.70 -10.49 -3.53
CA LYS A 21 -15.40 -11.02 -3.17
C LYS A 21 -15.23 -10.69 -1.69
N LYS A 22 -15.51 -11.71 -0.84
CA LYS A 22 -15.03 -11.69 0.53
C LYS A 22 -13.53 -11.54 0.44
N ALA A 23 -13.05 -10.33 0.68
CA ALA A 23 -11.66 -10.13 0.98
C ALA A 23 -11.37 -11.03 2.18
N VAL A 24 -10.60 -12.08 1.93
CA VAL A 24 -10.00 -12.86 3.00
C VAL A 24 -9.06 -11.89 3.68
N GLU A 25 -9.40 -11.54 4.90
CA GLU A 25 -8.62 -10.68 5.76
C GLU A 25 -7.34 -11.42 6.17
N THR A 26 -6.42 -11.46 5.23
CA THR A 26 -5.04 -11.84 5.54
C THR A 26 -4.43 -10.59 6.15
N LYS A 27 -4.09 -10.64 7.43
CA LYS A 27 -3.33 -9.60 8.14
C LYS A 27 -1.91 -9.50 7.59
N HIS A 28 -1.77 -9.16 6.33
CA HIS A 28 -0.49 -8.87 5.72
C HIS A 28 -0.38 -7.36 5.53
N LYS A 29 0.68 -6.80 6.06
CA LYS A 29 1.06 -5.40 5.91
C LYS A 29 1.37 -5.17 4.44
N THR A 30 0.42 -4.61 3.72
CA THR A 30 0.50 -4.37 2.28
C THR A 30 0.87 -2.92 2.05
N ILE A 31 1.88 -2.70 1.23
CA ILE A 31 2.17 -1.38 0.67
C ILE A 31 1.75 -1.44 -0.79
N GLU A 32 0.83 -0.59 -1.18
CA GLU A 32 0.45 -0.41 -2.58
C GLU A 32 0.58 1.06 -2.97
N VAL A 33 1.03 1.29 -4.18
CA VAL A 33 0.99 2.61 -4.82
C VAL A 33 -0.27 2.62 -5.68
N ALA A 34 -1.31 3.27 -5.19
CA ALA A 34 -2.58 3.37 -5.89
C ALA A 34 -2.63 4.62 -6.77
N THR A 35 -3.23 4.49 -7.95
CA THR A 35 -3.58 5.61 -8.80
C THR A 35 -5.08 5.84 -8.71
N GLU A 36 -5.51 6.98 -8.17
CA GLU A 36 -6.86 7.47 -8.41
C GLU A 36 -6.92 8.25 -9.72
N ASP A 37 -8.12 8.39 -10.28
CA ASP A 37 -8.42 9.04 -11.59
C ASP A 37 -7.98 10.52 -11.70
N SER A 38 -7.51 11.11 -10.64
CA SER A 38 -6.81 12.40 -10.60
C SER A 38 -5.34 12.13 -10.31
N LEU A 39 -4.44 12.22 -11.22
CA LEU A 39 -2.96 12.29 -11.21
C LEU A 39 -2.24 12.36 -9.83
N GLU A 40 -2.88 11.96 -8.75
CA GLU A 40 -2.37 11.96 -7.38
C GLU A 40 -2.16 10.52 -6.94
N TYR A 41 -0.92 10.18 -6.70
CA TYR A 41 -0.55 8.85 -6.21
C TYR A 41 -0.63 8.86 -4.69
N GLN A 42 -1.23 7.82 -4.13
CA GLN A 42 -1.34 7.63 -2.69
C GLN A 42 -0.63 6.35 -2.25
N LEU A 43 -0.05 6.40 -1.06
CA LEU A 43 0.51 5.23 -0.41
C LEU A 43 -0.58 4.56 0.42
N GLU A 44 -1.03 3.39 -0.02
CA GLU A 44 -1.93 2.58 0.79
C GLU A 44 -1.13 1.67 1.72
N THR A 45 -1.29 1.85 3.00
CA THR A 45 -0.74 0.97 4.02
C THR A 45 -1.82 0.60 5.02
N PHE A 46 -1.90 -0.69 5.34
CA PHE A 46 -2.84 -1.20 6.34
C PHE A 46 -2.24 -1.24 7.75
N ASP A 47 -1.09 -0.62 7.95
CA ASP A 47 -0.45 -0.52 9.26
C ASP A 47 -0.89 0.74 10.02
N GLN A 48 -1.92 0.58 10.86
CA GLN A 48 -2.42 1.68 11.71
C GLN A 48 -1.34 2.26 12.64
N GLY A 49 -0.34 1.47 12.99
CA GLY A 49 0.81 1.91 13.77
C GLY A 49 1.67 2.90 13.00
N PHE A 50 1.82 2.68 11.69
CA PHE A 50 2.55 3.60 10.84
C PHE A 50 1.87 4.96 10.75
N GLU A 51 0.58 5.01 10.48
CA GLU A 51 -0.15 6.29 10.37
C GLU A 51 0.02 7.16 11.62
N SER A 52 -0.19 6.56 12.79
CA SER A 52 -0.04 7.27 14.06
C SER A 52 1.40 7.71 14.30
N TRP A 53 2.37 6.88 13.96
CA TRP A 53 3.79 7.20 14.08
C TRP A 53 4.21 8.29 13.09
N TYR A 54 3.74 8.21 11.85
CA TYR A 54 4.05 9.19 10.80
C TYR A 54 3.60 10.60 11.19
N LEU A 55 2.35 10.75 11.66
CA LEU A 55 1.82 12.04 12.11
C LEU A 55 2.64 12.68 13.23
N LEU A 56 3.33 11.89 14.05
CA LEU A 56 4.19 12.40 15.13
C LEU A 56 5.60 12.77 14.63
N HIS A 57 6.01 12.23 13.51
CA HIS A 57 7.37 12.41 12.96
C HIS A 57 7.39 13.24 11.68
N ASP A 58 6.23 13.58 11.14
CA ASP A 58 6.07 14.43 9.97
C ASP A 58 6.33 15.90 10.34
N ASN A 59 7.60 16.31 10.23
CA ASN A 59 8.03 17.64 10.60
C ASN A 59 8.60 18.39 9.38
N PRO A 60 7.88 19.40 8.85
CA PRO A 60 8.32 20.15 7.67
C PRO A 60 9.71 20.79 7.77
N SER A 61 10.18 21.09 8.98
CA SER A 61 11.52 21.66 9.19
C SER A 61 12.66 20.67 8.90
N GLN A 62 12.35 19.40 8.79
CA GLN A 62 13.29 18.30 8.55
C GLN A 62 13.15 17.71 7.14
N TYR A 63 12.31 18.28 6.30
CA TYR A 63 12.11 17.77 4.96
C TYR A 63 13.35 17.91 4.09
N HIS A 64 13.62 16.84 3.35
CA HIS A 64 14.59 16.83 2.27
C HIS A 64 13.90 17.11 0.92
N SER A 65 14.67 17.19 -0.13
CA SER A 65 14.11 17.32 -1.49
C SER A 65 13.40 16.03 -1.93
N GLN A 66 12.46 16.13 -2.86
CA GLN A 66 11.82 14.97 -3.48
C GLN A 66 12.87 13.99 -4.03
N SER A 67 13.88 14.49 -4.73
CA SER A 67 14.94 13.65 -5.29
C SER A 67 15.77 12.90 -4.23
N TYR A 68 15.88 13.42 -3.02
CA TYR A 68 16.48 12.70 -1.90
C TYR A 68 15.65 11.48 -1.54
N TYR A 69 14.33 11.65 -1.39
CA TYR A 69 13.42 10.55 -1.07
C TYR A 69 13.35 9.52 -2.18
N GLU A 70 13.25 9.95 -3.43
CA GLU A 70 13.29 9.06 -4.61
C GLU A 70 14.57 8.22 -4.65
N GLY A 71 15.71 8.83 -4.34
CA GLY A 71 17.00 8.14 -4.31
C GLY A 71 17.02 7.00 -3.30
N TRP A 72 16.48 7.24 -2.10
CA TRP A 72 16.37 6.22 -1.06
C TRP A 72 15.27 5.20 -1.35
N ASN A 73 14.12 5.65 -1.84
CA ASN A 73 13.00 4.77 -2.15
C ASN A 73 13.39 3.71 -3.20
N ARG A 74 14.12 4.09 -4.24
CA ARG A 74 14.64 3.13 -5.22
C ARG A 74 15.46 2.01 -4.58
N GLN A 75 16.31 2.35 -3.61
CA GLN A 75 17.15 1.37 -2.93
C GLN A 75 16.31 0.48 -2.00
N TYR A 76 15.43 1.10 -1.21
CA TYR A 76 14.55 0.38 -0.30
C TYR A 76 13.60 -0.56 -1.03
N VAL A 77 12.95 -0.10 -2.11
CA VAL A 77 12.04 -0.92 -2.93
C VAL A 77 12.78 -2.10 -3.55
N SER A 78 13.99 -1.87 -4.08
CA SER A 78 14.82 -2.95 -4.61
C SER A 78 15.14 -4.01 -3.55
N ALA A 79 15.53 -3.57 -2.35
CA ALA A 79 15.82 -4.47 -1.24
C ALA A 79 14.57 -5.17 -0.70
N TRP A 80 13.44 -4.46 -0.61
CA TRP A 80 12.15 -5.02 -0.21
C TRP A 80 11.74 -6.15 -1.14
N ASN A 81 11.73 -5.89 -2.44
CA ASN A 81 11.33 -6.84 -3.46
C ASN A 81 12.28 -8.06 -3.51
N ALA A 82 13.58 -7.85 -3.28
CA ALA A 82 14.52 -8.96 -3.14
C ALA A 82 14.23 -9.81 -1.88
N ASN A 83 13.87 -9.19 -0.75
CA ASN A 83 13.48 -9.91 0.46
C ASN A 83 12.15 -10.66 0.27
N ALA A 84 11.20 -10.12 -0.49
CA ALA A 84 9.94 -10.79 -0.83
C ALA A 84 10.16 -12.09 -1.64
N MET A 85 11.25 -12.17 -2.41
CA MET A 85 11.62 -13.38 -3.15
C MET A 85 12.37 -14.41 -2.29
N ASP A 86 12.86 -14.05 -1.11
CA ASP A 86 13.47 -14.98 -0.17
C ASP A 86 12.40 -15.68 0.65
N SER A 87 12.18 -16.96 0.43
CA SER A 87 11.13 -17.75 1.10
C SER A 87 11.18 -17.72 2.64
N ARG A 88 12.32 -17.38 3.21
CA ARG A 88 12.49 -17.25 4.68
C ARG A 88 11.98 -15.89 5.20
N LYS A 89 11.82 -14.92 4.32
CA LYS A 89 11.47 -13.53 4.64
C LYS A 89 10.14 -13.11 4.03
N ALA A 90 9.69 -13.78 2.99
CA ALA A 90 8.51 -13.43 2.18
C ALA A 90 7.27 -13.11 3.03
N SER A 91 7.05 -13.86 4.12
CA SER A 91 5.89 -13.65 5.00
C SER A 91 5.75 -12.23 5.57
N PHE A 92 6.83 -11.47 5.60
CA PHE A 92 6.79 -10.07 6.01
C PHE A 92 6.83 -9.11 4.81
N PHE A 93 7.62 -9.42 3.79
CA PHE A 93 7.88 -8.53 2.66
C PHE A 93 6.91 -8.69 1.48
N GLU A 94 5.89 -9.51 1.62
CA GLU A 94 4.78 -9.57 0.67
C GLU A 94 3.75 -8.47 0.98
N PRO A 95 3.17 -7.84 -0.06
CA PRO A 95 3.46 -8.02 -1.47
C PRO A 95 4.69 -7.24 -1.95
N ILE A 96 5.07 -7.49 -3.21
CA ILE A 96 6.08 -6.70 -3.92
C ILE A 96 5.60 -5.25 -4.07
N VAL A 97 6.47 -4.30 -3.74
CA VAL A 97 6.16 -2.87 -3.90
C VAL A 97 6.27 -2.47 -5.37
N GLY A 98 5.14 -2.01 -5.93
CA GLY A 98 5.04 -1.56 -7.31
C GLY A 98 5.49 -0.11 -7.50
N TYR A 99 6.75 0.20 -7.23
CA TYR A 99 7.32 1.54 -7.43
C TYR A 99 8.19 1.56 -8.69
N ASP A 100 7.80 2.36 -9.68
CA ASP A 100 8.56 2.56 -10.92
C ASP A 100 9.43 3.81 -10.80
N PRO A 101 10.76 3.70 -10.81
CA PRO A 101 11.65 4.84 -10.67
C PRO A 101 11.61 5.84 -11.84
N THR A 102 10.90 5.54 -12.93
CA THR A 102 10.71 6.42 -14.08
C THR A 102 9.46 7.28 -13.99
N VAL A 103 8.59 6.99 -13.03
CA VAL A 103 7.35 7.74 -12.78
C VAL A 103 7.61 8.80 -11.72
N ASP A 104 7.12 10.02 -11.97
CA ASP A 104 7.09 11.08 -10.97
C ASP A 104 5.86 10.92 -10.08
N TYR A 105 6.07 10.40 -8.88
CA TYR A 105 5.02 10.21 -7.89
C TYR A 105 4.76 11.45 -7.02
N GLY A 106 5.50 12.51 -7.24
CA GLY A 106 5.42 13.72 -6.43
C GLY A 106 6.09 13.61 -5.05
N PHE A 107 6.13 14.73 -4.36
CA PHE A 107 6.80 14.84 -3.07
C PHE A 107 6.12 13.98 -2.00
N GLU A 108 4.81 14.07 -1.87
CA GLU A 108 4.05 13.48 -0.76
C GLU A 108 4.19 11.96 -0.69
N LEU A 109 3.95 11.27 -1.81
CA LEU A 109 4.09 9.81 -1.85
C LEU A 109 5.54 9.40 -1.56
N ASN A 110 6.51 10.09 -2.17
CA ASN A 110 7.91 9.74 -1.96
C ASN A 110 8.35 9.95 -0.51
N HIS A 111 7.86 10.99 0.13
CA HIS A 111 8.09 11.28 1.54
C HIS A 111 7.47 10.20 2.44
N GLN A 112 6.18 9.89 2.27
CA GLN A 112 5.49 8.88 3.05
C GLN A 112 6.11 7.49 2.89
N LEU A 113 6.44 7.09 1.66
CA LEU A 113 7.07 5.80 1.38
C LEU A 113 8.44 5.68 2.06
N PHE A 114 9.24 6.73 2.01
CA PHE A 114 10.52 6.77 2.71
C PHE A 114 10.35 6.60 4.23
N TYR A 115 9.41 7.34 4.83
CA TYR A 115 9.13 7.24 6.25
C TYR A 115 8.56 5.87 6.63
N TYR A 116 7.80 5.23 5.75
CA TYR A 116 7.34 3.86 5.98
C TYR A 116 8.52 2.88 6.10
N PHE A 117 9.50 2.97 5.23
CA PHE A 117 10.70 2.13 5.34
C PHE A 117 11.48 2.40 6.62
N LEU A 118 11.59 3.67 7.02
CA LEU A 118 12.21 4.02 8.30
C LEU A 118 11.44 3.44 9.49
N TYR A 119 10.11 3.48 9.44
CA TYR A 119 9.26 2.89 10.46
C TYR A 119 9.49 1.38 10.58
N VAL A 120 9.54 0.67 9.45
CA VAL A 120 9.81 -0.77 9.42
C VAL A 120 11.17 -1.09 10.05
N GLU A 121 12.22 -0.34 9.71
CA GLU A 121 13.55 -0.62 10.23
C GLU A 121 13.73 -0.17 11.68
N ASN A 122 13.17 0.99 12.06
CA ASN A 122 13.47 1.60 13.35
C ASN A 122 12.44 1.30 14.44
N VAL A 123 11.18 1.12 14.09
CA VAL A 123 10.09 0.82 15.03
C VAL A 123 9.84 -0.68 15.09
N LEU A 124 9.62 -1.31 13.93
CA LEU A 124 9.36 -2.75 13.87
C LEU A 124 10.64 -3.59 14.00
N LYS A 125 11.82 -2.96 13.90
CA LYS A 125 13.16 -3.63 14.00
C LYS A 125 13.37 -4.70 12.92
N ILE A 126 12.73 -4.54 11.77
CA ILE A 126 12.85 -5.45 10.64
C ILE A 126 13.78 -4.81 9.62
N ARG A 127 14.96 -5.41 9.42
CA ARG A 127 15.95 -4.88 8.49
C ARG A 127 15.52 -5.13 7.04
N ILE A 128 15.34 -4.06 6.28
CA ILE A 128 15.07 -4.10 4.84
C ILE A 128 16.38 -4.21 4.07
N MET A 129 17.34 -3.33 4.38
CA MET A 129 18.67 -3.32 3.73
C MET A 129 19.78 -2.98 4.72
N SER A 130 21.03 -3.17 4.28
CA SER A 130 22.21 -2.70 5.03
C SER A 130 22.63 -1.31 4.50
N GLY A 131 22.93 -0.38 5.39
CA GLY A 131 23.43 0.95 5.02
C GLY A 131 22.38 1.98 4.67
N GLY A 132 21.14 1.80 5.16
CA GLY A 132 20.09 2.80 5.07
C GLY A 132 20.46 4.13 5.75
N PRO A 133 19.72 5.22 5.49
CA PRO A 133 19.95 6.50 6.12
C PRO A 133 19.84 6.34 7.64
N LYS A 134 20.75 6.96 8.37
CA LYS A 134 20.59 7.04 9.81
C LYS A 134 19.46 8.03 10.07
N ALA A 135 18.27 7.51 10.27
CA ALA A 135 17.16 8.35 10.69
C ALA A 135 17.51 8.92 12.06
N VAL A 136 17.60 10.22 12.13
CA VAL A 136 17.58 10.93 13.39
C VAL A 136 16.10 10.96 13.80
N LEU A 137 15.66 9.84 14.38
CA LEU A 137 14.34 9.77 15.01
C LEU A 137 14.49 10.41 16.39
N PHE A 138 14.02 11.62 16.52
CA PHE A 138 13.95 12.34 17.80
C PHE A 138 12.70 11.99 18.56
#